data_78ad8947cbde308053d0198036b51367
#
_entry.id   78ad8947cbde308053d0198036b51367
#
_cell.length_a   1.000
_cell.length_b   1.000
_cell.length_c   1.000
_cell.angle_alpha   90.00
_cell.angle_beta   90.00
_cell.angle_gamma   90.00
#
_symmetry.space_group_name_H-M   'P 1'
#
loop_
_entity.id
_entity.type
_entity.pdbx_description
1 polymer ?
#
loop_
_entity_poly.entity_id
_entity_poly.type
_entity_poly.pdbx_seq_one_letter_code
_entity_poly.pdbx_strand_id
1 'polypeptide(L)'
;GGEQLGFAFDPEELGKWQDAMFAKIVTKCGNRRYWEDWAKDIAEIADRHQMRIRALLEKPYSKGKKAFDEFLKGVRKNLNPSVSQNDAIEMLAQHIITKPVFDALFEGYAFTSKNPVSQSMQKIMDILDAQALDKEHETLEGFYASVRERASGITDPKGRQKIIIELYDKFFKTAFPRMVERLGIVYTPVEIVDFILHSADAALQAHFGTRLADQNVHILDPFTGTGTFPVRLIETGLIPPEKLPYKYRHELHANEIVLLAYYIAAINIEEAFHRVTGLEYEPFPGIVLTDTFQMNEPQTGDLYEGLPENHKRSDEQKARDIRVIVGNPPYSVGQDNANDNNQNLKYPRLDGRIAATYAAHSTATNKNSLYDSYIRAFRWASDRIKDEGIVCFVTNGGWIDGNTMDGFRKTLQDEFADVYVFNLRGNQRTSGELSRKEGGKVFGSGSRTPVAITLLIKRKDHQGKAAIHYHDIGDYLSREQKLEIVSSFGSYQQVPWQTLEPNEYHDWINQRSGDFNAFVPLNDEPDAIFAFRSRGVETSR
;
A
#
# COMPACT_ATOMS: atom_id res chain seq x y z
N GLY A 1 -21.07 -5.62 -67.69
CA GLY A 1 -19.66 -5.50 -67.38
C GLY A 1 -19.49 -4.76 -66.07
N GLY A 2 -19.25 -5.47 -64.96
CA GLY A 2 -18.85 -4.84 -63.71
C GLY A 2 -17.34 -5.01 -63.54
N GLU A 3 -16.61 -3.91 -63.55
CA GLU A 3 -15.20 -3.91 -63.18
C GLU A 3 -15.07 -4.14 -61.65
N GLN A 4 -14.46 -5.24 -61.30
CA GLN A 4 -14.08 -5.58 -59.94
C GLN A 4 -12.77 -4.81 -59.67
N LEU A 5 -12.83 -3.71 -58.91
CA LEU A 5 -11.66 -3.02 -58.39
C LEU A 5 -10.95 -3.93 -57.38
N GLY A 6 -9.89 -4.61 -57.87
CA GLY A 6 -8.98 -5.34 -57.01
C GLY A 6 -8.06 -4.36 -56.27
N PHE A 7 -8.23 -4.22 -54.97
CA PHE A 7 -7.24 -3.56 -54.13
C PHE A 7 -6.02 -4.49 -54.00
N ALA A 8 -4.94 -4.17 -54.72
CA ALA A 8 -3.65 -4.81 -54.54
C ALA A 8 -2.99 -4.15 -53.29
N PHE A 9 -3.07 -4.80 -52.17
CA PHE A 9 -2.28 -4.40 -50.98
C PHE A 9 -0.84 -4.87 -51.14
N ASP A 10 0.10 -3.98 -50.88
CA ASP A 10 1.51 -4.34 -50.77
C ASP A 10 1.66 -5.35 -49.61
N PRO A 11 2.31 -6.52 -49.84
CA PRO A 11 2.51 -7.53 -48.79
C PRO A 11 3.20 -6.98 -47.52
N GLU A 12 4.05 -5.99 -47.69
CA GLU A 12 4.76 -5.33 -46.59
C GLU A 12 3.82 -4.40 -45.76
N GLU A 13 2.89 -3.73 -46.44
CA GLU A 13 1.84 -2.96 -45.77
C GLU A 13 0.81 -3.89 -45.07
N LEU A 14 0.46 -5.02 -45.70
CA LEU A 14 -0.44 -6.00 -45.11
C LEU A 14 0.16 -6.61 -43.82
N GLY A 15 1.48 -6.85 -43.82
CA GLY A 15 2.23 -7.31 -42.62
C GLY A 15 2.14 -6.25 -41.51
N LYS A 16 2.43 -4.99 -41.81
CA LYS A 16 2.33 -3.90 -40.82
C LYS A 16 0.90 -3.69 -40.29
N TRP A 17 -0.12 -3.87 -41.15
CA TRP A 17 -1.52 -3.84 -40.73
C TRP A 17 -1.92 -5.05 -39.87
N GLN A 18 -1.43 -6.24 -40.20
CA GLN A 18 -1.65 -7.43 -39.40
C GLN A 18 -1.00 -7.30 -37.99
N ASP A 19 0.23 -6.81 -37.93
CA ASP A 19 0.95 -6.58 -36.70
C ASP A 19 0.29 -5.48 -35.85
N ALA A 20 -0.17 -4.38 -36.48
CA ALA A 20 -0.91 -3.32 -35.80
C ALA A 20 -2.30 -3.77 -35.31
N MET A 21 -3.02 -4.61 -36.09
CA MET A 21 -4.27 -5.24 -35.66
C MET A 21 -4.04 -6.27 -34.58
N PHE A 22 -2.99 -7.08 -34.69
CA PHE A 22 -2.64 -8.07 -33.67
C PHE A 22 -2.22 -7.39 -32.37
N ALA A 23 -1.42 -6.33 -32.43
CA ALA A 23 -1.08 -5.50 -31.28
C ALA A 23 -2.33 -4.86 -30.64
N LYS A 24 -3.27 -4.37 -31.44
CA LYS A 24 -4.53 -3.79 -30.97
C LYS A 24 -5.51 -4.82 -30.41
N ILE A 25 -5.53 -6.03 -30.96
CA ILE A 25 -6.32 -7.18 -30.46
C ILE A 25 -5.71 -7.68 -29.15
N VAL A 26 -4.38 -7.82 -29.08
CA VAL A 26 -3.67 -8.20 -27.85
C VAL A 26 -3.83 -7.14 -26.75
N THR A 27 -3.85 -5.86 -27.13
CA THR A 27 -4.09 -4.75 -26.18
C THR A 27 -5.55 -4.72 -25.68
N LYS A 28 -6.53 -5.08 -26.51
CA LYS A 28 -7.96 -5.11 -26.13
C LYS A 28 -8.43 -6.42 -25.52
N CYS A 29 -7.88 -7.54 -25.94
CA CYS A 29 -8.34 -8.88 -25.55
C CYS A 29 -7.41 -9.58 -24.56
N GLY A 30 -6.23 -9.02 -24.26
CA GLY A 30 -5.19 -9.53 -23.37
C GLY A 30 -5.11 -11.07 -23.40
N ASN A 31 -4.19 -11.66 -24.13
CA ASN A 31 -4.10 -13.11 -24.15
C ASN A 31 -3.72 -13.63 -22.76
N ARG A 32 -4.74 -13.91 -21.94
CA ARG A 32 -4.63 -14.35 -20.54
C ARG A 32 -3.73 -15.59 -20.40
N ARG A 33 -3.77 -16.51 -21.35
CA ARG A 33 -2.93 -17.71 -21.36
C ARG A 33 -1.44 -17.42 -21.51
N TYR A 34 -1.07 -16.48 -22.35
CA TYR A 34 0.33 -16.14 -22.60
C TYR A 34 1.01 -15.56 -21.36
N TRP A 35 0.31 -14.73 -20.61
CA TRP A 35 0.82 -14.15 -19.35
C TRP A 35 0.89 -15.21 -18.24
N GLU A 36 -0.05 -16.16 -18.21
CA GLU A 36 -0.09 -17.24 -17.22
C GLU A 36 1.03 -18.26 -17.46
N ASP A 37 1.28 -18.64 -18.72
CA ASP A 37 2.36 -19.55 -19.08
C ASP A 37 3.72 -18.91 -18.80
N TRP A 38 3.85 -17.66 -19.15
CA TRP A 38 5.05 -16.88 -18.96
C TRP A 38 5.37 -16.58 -17.49
N ALA A 39 4.36 -16.31 -16.67
CA ALA A 39 4.50 -16.14 -15.24
C ALA A 39 5.00 -17.44 -14.56
N LYS A 40 4.64 -18.63 -15.09
CA LYS A 40 5.18 -19.91 -14.62
C LYS A 40 6.66 -20.07 -14.95
N ASP A 41 7.06 -19.75 -16.18
CA ASP A 41 8.46 -19.87 -16.60
C ASP A 41 9.36 -19.00 -15.73
N ILE A 42 8.90 -17.81 -15.34
CA ILE A 42 9.67 -16.91 -14.48
C ILE A 42 9.62 -17.33 -13.01
N ALA A 43 8.52 -17.91 -12.53
CA ALA A 43 8.50 -18.51 -11.20
C ALA A 43 9.57 -19.62 -11.09
N GLU A 44 9.73 -20.46 -12.12
CA GLU A 44 10.79 -21.46 -12.18
C GLU A 44 12.19 -20.85 -12.25
N ILE A 45 12.36 -19.73 -12.95
CA ILE A 45 13.62 -18.99 -13.02
C ILE A 45 13.94 -18.38 -11.65
N ALA A 46 12.93 -17.77 -10.98
CA ALA A 46 13.08 -17.22 -9.64
C ALA A 46 13.52 -18.30 -8.63
N ASP A 47 12.90 -19.46 -8.67
CA ASP A 47 13.26 -20.57 -7.81
C ASP A 47 14.69 -21.07 -8.08
N ARG A 48 15.10 -21.16 -9.35
CA ARG A 48 16.47 -21.51 -9.74
C ARG A 48 17.49 -20.50 -9.22
N HIS A 49 17.23 -19.21 -9.35
CA HIS A 49 18.09 -18.16 -8.79
C HIS A 49 18.19 -18.27 -7.27
N GLN A 50 17.08 -18.47 -6.58
CA GLN A 50 17.09 -18.67 -5.14
C GLN A 50 17.91 -19.91 -4.71
N MET A 51 17.72 -21.05 -5.38
CA MET A 51 18.49 -22.26 -5.11
C MET A 51 19.99 -22.03 -5.33
N ARG A 52 20.35 -21.31 -6.39
CA ARG A 52 21.75 -21.03 -6.71
C ARG A 52 22.40 -20.08 -5.70
N ILE A 53 21.70 -19.01 -5.29
CA ILE A 53 22.18 -18.13 -4.23
C ILE A 53 22.38 -18.94 -2.95
N ARG A 54 21.44 -19.82 -2.57
CA ARG A 54 21.59 -20.70 -1.40
C ARG A 54 22.85 -21.56 -1.50
N ALA A 55 23.09 -22.21 -2.64
CA ALA A 55 24.28 -23.04 -2.85
C ALA A 55 25.59 -22.25 -2.75
N LEU A 56 25.62 -20.99 -3.23
CA LEU A 56 26.80 -20.12 -3.06
C LEU A 56 27.04 -19.75 -1.59
N LEU A 57 25.98 -19.64 -0.80
CA LEU A 57 26.03 -19.29 0.62
C LEU A 57 26.41 -20.48 1.53
N GLU A 58 26.31 -21.72 1.05
CA GLU A 58 26.75 -22.92 1.78
C GLU A 58 28.26 -22.98 1.98
N LYS A 59 29.06 -22.23 1.18
CA LYS A 59 30.51 -22.19 1.34
C LYS A 59 30.90 -21.25 2.51
N PRO A 60 31.27 -21.82 3.68
CA PRO A 60 31.63 -21.00 4.84
C PRO A 60 32.87 -20.15 4.50
N TYR A 61 32.92 -18.96 5.04
CA TYR A 61 34.03 -17.99 4.88
C TYR A 61 34.27 -17.50 3.43
N SER A 62 33.38 -17.77 2.48
CA SER A 62 33.48 -17.19 1.15
C SER A 62 33.24 -15.68 1.18
N LYS A 63 33.85 -14.95 0.22
CA LYS A 63 33.62 -13.51 0.03
C LYS A 63 32.12 -13.22 -0.18
N GLY A 64 31.44 -14.10 -0.93
CA GLY A 64 29.98 -13.99 -1.17
C GLY A 64 29.15 -14.15 0.10
N LYS A 65 29.49 -15.14 0.95
CA LYS A 65 28.79 -15.33 2.24
C LYS A 65 28.94 -14.11 3.16
N LYS A 66 30.14 -13.57 3.27
CA LYS A 66 30.38 -12.36 4.08
C LYS A 66 29.58 -11.18 3.57
N ALA A 67 29.62 -10.90 2.28
CA ALA A 67 28.86 -9.81 1.66
C ALA A 67 27.35 -9.98 1.83
N PHE A 68 26.83 -11.22 1.72
CA PHE A 68 25.42 -11.50 1.96
C PHE A 68 25.03 -11.31 3.44
N ASP A 69 25.85 -11.71 4.39
CA ASP A 69 25.58 -11.51 5.81
C ASP A 69 25.54 -10.02 6.19
N GLU A 70 26.41 -9.21 5.60
CA GLU A 70 26.38 -7.75 5.73
C GLU A 70 25.12 -7.15 5.10
N PHE A 71 24.72 -7.62 3.93
CA PHE A 71 23.48 -7.25 3.28
C PHE A 71 22.26 -7.60 4.13
N LEU A 72 22.18 -8.83 4.64
CA LEU A 72 21.07 -9.28 5.50
C LEU A 72 20.95 -8.43 6.77
N LYS A 73 22.07 -8.06 7.39
CA LYS A 73 22.07 -7.12 8.53
C LYS A 73 21.52 -5.76 8.13
N GLY A 74 21.93 -5.22 6.99
CA GLY A 74 21.43 -3.96 6.47
C GLY A 74 19.94 -3.98 6.15
N VAL A 75 19.45 -5.07 5.54
CA VAL A 75 18.01 -5.27 5.28
C VAL A 75 17.21 -5.35 6.57
N ARG A 76 17.67 -6.14 7.55
CA ARG A 76 17.02 -6.23 8.88
C ARG A 76 16.93 -4.90 9.58
N LYS A 77 17.93 -4.06 9.44
CA LYS A 77 17.97 -2.72 10.06
C LYS A 77 17.03 -1.73 9.36
N ASN A 78 16.96 -1.77 8.03
CA ASN A 78 16.14 -0.85 7.25
C ASN A 78 14.66 -1.25 7.21
N LEU A 79 14.37 -2.55 7.17
CA LEU A 79 13.02 -3.07 7.14
C LEU A 79 12.61 -3.51 8.55
N ASN A 80 13.05 -4.70 8.96
CA ASN A 80 12.49 -5.38 10.12
C ASN A 80 13.46 -6.46 10.62
N PRO A 81 13.73 -6.58 11.93
CA PRO A 81 14.61 -7.60 12.49
C PRO A 81 14.21 -9.05 12.18
N SER A 82 12.92 -9.30 11.84
CA SER A 82 12.42 -10.65 11.53
C SER A 82 12.71 -11.10 10.10
N VAL A 83 13.28 -10.25 9.24
CA VAL A 83 13.65 -10.66 7.88
C VAL A 83 14.58 -11.86 7.92
N SER A 84 14.13 -12.98 7.35
CA SER A 84 14.89 -14.21 7.31
C SER A 84 15.96 -14.18 6.21
N GLN A 85 16.88 -15.15 6.26
CA GLN A 85 17.82 -15.36 5.16
C GLN A 85 17.09 -15.64 3.85
N ASN A 86 15.99 -16.40 3.90
CA ASN A 86 15.18 -16.71 2.71
C ASN A 86 14.51 -15.46 2.12
N ASP A 87 14.00 -14.56 2.96
CA ASP A 87 13.41 -13.30 2.50
C ASP A 87 14.47 -12.44 1.77
N ALA A 88 15.68 -12.36 2.30
CA ALA A 88 16.78 -11.63 1.67
C ALA A 88 17.23 -12.26 0.33
N ILE A 89 17.24 -13.59 0.24
CA ILE A 89 17.52 -14.32 -1.01
C ILE A 89 16.41 -14.03 -2.03
N GLU A 90 15.15 -14.03 -1.60
CA GLU A 90 14.01 -13.71 -2.46
C GLU A 90 14.09 -12.27 -2.98
N MET A 91 14.49 -11.30 -2.15
CA MET A 91 14.72 -9.91 -2.57
C MET A 91 15.80 -9.81 -3.67
N LEU A 92 16.91 -10.54 -3.54
CA LEU A 92 17.94 -10.59 -4.57
C LEU A 92 17.44 -11.23 -5.87
N ALA A 93 16.67 -12.33 -5.79
CA ALA A 93 16.05 -12.95 -6.95
C ALA A 93 15.06 -12.02 -7.65
N GLN A 94 14.25 -11.28 -6.88
CA GLN A 94 13.37 -10.23 -7.40
C GLN A 94 14.17 -9.16 -8.16
N HIS A 95 15.26 -8.68 -7.59
CA HIS A 95 16.11 -7.68 -8.23
C HIS A 95 16.69 -8.17 -9.57
N ILE A 96 17.23 -9.39 -9.63
CA ILE A 96 17.80 -9.98 -10.84
C ILE A 96 16.78 -10.00 -11.98
N ILE A 97 15.55 -10.41 -11.66
CA ILE A 97 14.49 -10.59 -12.66
C ILE A 97 13.91 -9.23 -13.08
N THR A 98 13.75 -8.30 -12.15
CA THR A 98 13.04 -7.04 -12.41
C THR A 98 13.90 -5.97 -13.04
N LYS A 99 15.19 -5.95 -12.71
CA LYS A 99 16.13 -4.93 -13.24
C LYS A 99 16.12 -4.83 -14.77
N PRO A 100 16.33 -5.93 -15.53
CA PRO A 100 16.32 -5.85 -16.99
C PRO A 100 14.95 -5.48 -17.59
N VAL A 101 13.85 -5.83 -16.89
CA VAL A 101 12.50 -5.42 -17.29
C VAL A 101 12.35 -3.90 -17.21
N PHE A 102 12.81 -3.32 -16.10
CA PHE A 102 12.76 -1.87 -15.92
C PHE A 102 13.71 -1.15 -16.88
N ASP A 103 14.92 -1.66 -17.11
CA ASP A 103 15.84 -1.12 -18.09
C ASP A 103 15.24 -1.14 -19.51
N ALA A 104 14.48 -2.19 -19.86
CA ALA A 104 13.82 -2.33 -21.15
C ALA A 104 12.59 -1.42 -21.32
N LEU A 105 11.77 -1.26 -20.26
CA LEU A 105 10.55 -0.44 -20.30
C LEU A 105 10.84 1.06 -20.22
N PHE A 106 11.93 1.44 -19.56
CA PHE A 106 12.31 2.81 -19.28
C PHE A 106 13.67 3.15 -19.88
N GLU A 107 13.86 2.75 -21.12
CA GLU A 107 15.05 3.12 -21.90
C GLU A 107 15.19 4.65 -21.92
N GLY A 108 16.28 5.17 -21.37
CA GLY A 108 16.53 6.61 -21.20
C GLY A 108 16.37 7.14 -19.76
N TYR A 109 15.75 6.42 -18.82
CA TYR A 109 15.58 6.88 -17.44
C TYR A 109 16.72 6.44 -16.49
N ALA A 110 17.65 5.61 -16.90
CA ALA A 110 18.76 5.14 -16.06
C ALA A 110 18.36 4.76 -14.60
N PHE A 111 17.09 4.32 -14.39
CA PHE A 111 16.51 4.06 -13.08
C PHE A 111 17.36 3.12 -12.25
N THR A 112 17.69 1.96 -12.80
CA THR A 112 18.41 0.93 -12.05
C THR A 112 19.82 1.34 -11.67
N SER A 113 20.44 2.23 -12.45
CA SER A 113 21.77 2.77 -12.17
C SER A 113 21.76 3.94 -11.19
N LYS A 114 20.63 4.61 -11.00
CA LYS A 114 20.51 5.79 -10.12
C LYS A 114 19.76 5.51 -8.82
N ASN A 115 18.91 4.46 -8.77
CA ASN A 115 18.18 4.09 -7.57
C ASN A 115 19.13 3.47 -6.53
N PRO A 116 19.24 3.99 -5.30
CA PRO A 116 20.23 3.55 -4.31
C PRO A 116 20.00 2.13 -3.80
N VAL A 117 18.76 1.67 -3.74
CA VAL A 117 18.44 0.29 -3.35
C VAL A 117 18.84 -0.67 -4.47
N SER A 118 18.52 -0.33 -5.73
CA SER A 118 18.94 -1.11 -6.90
C SER A 118 20.47 -1.21 -6.99
N GLN A 119 21.19 -0.11 -6.76
CA GLN A 119 22.67 -0.11 -6.73
C GLN A 119 23.24 -1.01 -5.63
N SER A 120 22.62 -1.00 -4.44
CA SER A 120 23.06 -1.85 -3.33
C SER A 120 22.80 -3.33 -3.63
N MET A 121 21.64 -3.66 -4.20
CA MET A 121 21.32 -5.03 -4.64
C MET A 121 22.30 -5.50 -5.72
N GLN A 122 22.61 -4.66 -6.71
CA GLN A 122 23.54 -4.99 -7.78
C GLN A 122 24.95 -5.26 -7.26
N LYS A 123 25.45 -4.46 -6.32
CA LYS A 123 26.77 -4.69 -5.69
C LYS A 123 26.90 -6.07 -5.04
N ILE A 124 25.83 -6.53 -4.37
CA ILE A 124 25.81 -7.87 -3.79
C ILE A 124 25.79 -8.93 -4.89
N MET A 125 25.00 -8.71 -5.93
CA MET A 125 24.93 -9.62 -7.07
C MET A 125 26.28 -9.73 -7.78
N ASP A 126 26.97 -8.63 -8.04
CA ASP A 126 28.30 -8.63 -8.69
C ASP A 126 29.33 -9.46 -7.88
N ILE A 127 29.22 -9.45 -6.55
CA ILE A 127 30.08 -10.26 -5.68
C ILE A 127 29.72 -11.76 -5.76
N LEU A 128 28.43 -12.07 -5.90
CA LEU A 128 27.92 -13.44 -6.02
C LEU A 128 28.13 -13.98 -7.45
N ASP A 129 27.93 -13.15 -8.48
CA ASP A 129 28.04 -13.49 -9.91
C ASP A 129 29.47 -13.75 -10.35
N ALA A 130 30.46 -13.12 -9.74
CA ALA A 130 31.88 -13.40 -10.01
C ALA A 130 32.22 -14.92 -9.88
N GLN A 131 31.22 -15.75 -9.50
CA GLN A 131 31.37 -17.17 -9.23
C GLN A 131 30.47 -18.12 -10.07
N ALA A 132 29.64 -17.71 -11.04
CA ALA A 132 28.93 -18.69 -11.92
C ALA A 132 27.48 -18.43 -12.42
N LEU A 133 27.06 -17.26 -12.89
CA LEU A 133 25.67 -17.03 -13.32
C LEU A 133 25.43 -17.03 -14.86
N ASP A 134 26.45 -17.32 -15.69
CA ASP A 134 26.40 -17.15 -17.15
C ASP A 134 25.40 -18.03 -17.93
N LYS A 135 24.95 -19.14 -17.40
CA LYS A 135 24.18 -20.10 -18.18
C LYS A 135 22.66 -19.83 -18.30
N GLU A 136 22.10 -18.97 -17.46
CA GLU A 136 20.66 -18.69 -17.45
C GLU A 136 20.30 -17.37 -18.15
N HIS A 137 21.31 -16.61 -18.56
CA HIS A 137 21.14 -15.35 -19.26
C HIS A 137 20.39 -15.50 -20.60
N GLU A 138 20.66 -16.61 -21.33
CA GLU A 138 20.02 -16.87 -22.63
C GLU A 138 18.49 -17.08 -22.54
N THR A 139 18.00 -17.72 -21.48
CA THR A 139 16.55 -17.96 -21.29
C THR A 139 15.81 -16.68 -20.91
N LEU A 140 16.47 -15.83 -20.10
CA LEU A 140 15.94 -14.52 -19.71
C LEU A 140 16.04 -13.51 -20.85
N GLU A 141 17.03 -13.62 -21.74
CA GLU A 141 17.20 -12.70 -22.87
C GLU A 141 16.03 -12.76 -23.85
N GLY A 142 15.50 -13.94 -24.15
CA GLY A 142 14.28 -14.12 -24.95
C GLY A 142 13.06 -13.44 -24.33
N PHE A 143 12.96 -13.49 -23.01
CA PHE A 143 11.95 -12.77 -22.25
C PHE A 143 12.12 -11.25 -22.32
N TYR A 144 13.32 -10.75 -22.05
CA TYR A 144 13.60 -9.32 -22.10
C TYR A 144 13.42 -8.75 -23.52
N ALA A 145 13.75 -9.51 -24.55
CA ALA A 145 13.48 -9.15 -25.94
C ALA A 145 11.97 -8.99 -26.18
N SER A 146 11.16 -9.93 -25.70
CA SER A 146 9.69 -9.85 -25.79
C SER A 146 9.10 -8.66 -25.01
N VAL A 147 9.64 -8.31 -23.85
CA VAL A 147 9.24 -7.09 -23.10
C VAL A 147 9.62 -5.83 -23.87
N ARG A 148 10.85 -5.76 -24.41
CA ARG A 148 11.32 -4.62 -25.21
C ARG A 148 10.46 -4.42 -26.46
N GLU A 149 10.16 -5.47 -27.20
CA GLU A 149 9.32 -5.40 -28.41
C GLU A 149 7.93 -4.85 -28.11
N ARG A 150 7.33 -5.27 -26.99
CA ARG A 150 6.01 -4.75 -26.57
C ARG A 150 6.06 -3.32 -26.05
N ALA A 151 7.11 -2.96 -25.33
CA ALA A 151 7.33 -1.61 -24.84
C ALA A 151 7.59 -0.61 -25.97
N SER A 152 8.32 -1.02 -27.02
CA SER A 152 8.66 -0.17 -28.16
C SER A 152 7.44 0.30 -28.97
N GLY A 153 6.32 -0.45 -28.92
CA GLY A 153 5.05 -0.05 -29.56
C GLY A 153 4.18 0.91 -28.75
N ILE A 154 4.56 1.23 -27.50
CA ILE A 154 3.76 2.04 -26.58
C ILE A 154 4.47 3.36 -26.33
N THR A 155 4.07 4.38 -27.09
CA THR A 155 4.56 5.74 -26.93
C THR A 155 3.83 6.53 -25.84
N ASP A 156 2.62 6.07 -25.44
CA ASP A 156 1.80 6.71 -24.42
C ASP A 156 2.22 6.30 -23.00
N PRO A 157 2.53 7.28 -22.09
CA PRO A 157 2.86 7.03 -20.68
C PRO A 157 1.82 6.22 -19.92
N LYS A 158 0.53 6.47 -20.17
CA LYS A 158 -0.57 5.69 -19.56
C LYS A 158 -0.56 4.22 -19.99
N GLY A 159 -0.18 3.96 -21.23
CA GLY A 159 0.01 2.61 -21.75
C GLY A 159 1.16 1.90 -21.06
N ARG A 160 2.30 2.55 -20.82
CA ARG A 160 3.44 2.00 -20.07
C ARG A 160 3.07 1.71 -18.62
N GLN A 161 2.42 2.63 -17.94
CA GLN A 161 1.93 2.42 -16.59
C GLN A 161 0.96 1.22 -16.49
N LYS A 162 0.09 1.06 -17.49
CA LYS A 162 -0.82 -0.10 -17.56
C LYS A 162 -0.05 -1.42 -17.71
N ILE A 163 1.02 -1.46 -18.51
CA ILE A 163 1.87 -2.65 -18.62
C ILE A 163 2.53 -2.97 -17.27
N ILE A 164 3.04 -1.98 -16.57
CA ILE A 164 3.66 -2.18 -15.25
C ILE A 164 2.65 -2.78 -14.26
N ILE A 165 1.43 -2.25 -14.24
CA ILE A 165 0.35 -2.76 -13.38
C ILE A 165 -0.03 -4.19 -13.79
N GLU A 166 -0.13 -4.49 -15.08
CA GLU A 166 -0.43 -5.85 -15.56
C GLU A 166 0.73 -6.82 -15.27
N LEU A 167 1.97 -6.39 -15.46
CA LEU A 167 3.16 -7.15 -15.07
C LEU A 167 3.14 -7.43 -13.57
N TYR A 168 2.86 -6.41 -12.76
CA TYR A 168 2.76 -6.55 -11.33
C TYR A 168 1.67 -7.55 -10.93
N ASP A 169 0.44 -7.33 -11.39
CA ASP A 169 -0.72 -8.13 -10.99
C ASP A 169 -0.65 -9.59 -11.46
N LYS A 170 -0.16 -9.84 -12.67
CA LYS A 170 -0.17 -11.19 -13.26
C LYS A 170 1.13 -11.93 -13.06
N PHE A 171 2.23 -11.21 -13.16
CA PHE A 171 3.56 -11.78 -13.13
C PHE A 171 4.05 -12.02 -11.70
N PHE A 172 4.08 -10.97 -10.90
CA PHE A 172 4.65 -11.06 -9.56
C PHE A 172 3.79 -11.87 -8.59
N LYS A 173 2.46 -11.85 -8.77
CA LYS A 173 1.56 -12.74 -8.02
C LYS A 173 1.83 -14.22 -8.27
N THR A 174 2.27 -14.56 -9.48
CA THR A 174 2.57 -15.93 -9.85
C THR A 174 4.01 -16.31 -9.49
N ALA A 175 4.96 -15.42 -9.74
CA ALA A 175 6.38 -15.66 -9.46
C ALA A 175 6.72 -15.62 -7.96
N PHE A 176 6.01 -14.78 -7.20
CA PHE A 176 6.26 -14.56 -5.76
C PHE A 176 4.96 -14.60 -4.94
N PRO A 177 4.18 -15.70 -4.97
CA PRO A 177 2.85 -15.78 -4.36
C PRO A 177 2.88 -15.51 -2.85
N ARG A 178 3.90 -16.01 -2.13
CA ARG A 178 4.05 -15.80 -0.69
C ARG A 178 4.19 -14.32 -0.32
N MET A 179 4.90 -13.56 -1.15
CA MET A 179 5.07 -12.12 -0.95
C MET A 179 3.76 -11.36 -1.13
N VAL A 180 3.00 -11.71 -2.17
CA VAL A 180 1.73 -11.04 -2.48
C VAL A 180 0.66 -11.35 -1.43
N GLU A 181 0.60 -12.61 -0.96
CA GLU A 181 -0.31 -13.01 0.14
C GLU A 181 0.04 -12.30 1.45
N ARG A 182 1.33 -12.15 1.78
CA ARG A 182 1.80 -11.47 2.99
C ARG A 182 1.44 -9.98 3.03
N LEU A 183 1.24 -9.34 1.90
CA LEU A 183 1.24 -7.89 1.80
C LEU A 183 -0.13 -7.31 1.50
N GLY A 184 -1.12 -8.15 1.15
CA GLY A 184 -2.49 -7.71 0.91
C GLY A 184 -2.58 -6.49 -0.01
N ILE A 185 -1.75 -6.45 -1.07
CA ILE A 185 -1.68 -5.29 -1.96
C ILE A 185 -3.02 -5.10 -2.63
N VAL A 186 -3.71 -4.05 -2.25
CA VAL A 186 -4.98 -3.63 -2.79
C VAL A 186 -4.77 -2.32 -3.55
N TYR A 187 -5.08 -2.34 -4.83
CA TYR A 187 -5.03 -1.12 -5.65
C TYR A 187 -6.13 -0.15 -5.21
N THR A 188 -5.74 1.05 -4.82
CA THR A 188 -6.69 2.09 -4.41
C THR A 188 -7.27 2.79 -5.64
N PRO A 189 -8.62 2.82 -5.82
CA PRO A 189 -9.25 3.56 -6.90
C PRO A 189 -8.83 5.03 -6.93
N VAL A 190 -8.58 5.57 -8.12
CA VAL A 190 -8.11 6.95 -8.28
C VAL A 190 -9.11 7.97 -7.75
N GLU A 191 -10.40 7.68 -7.82
CA GLU A 191 -11.49 8.52 -7.30
C GLU A 191 -11.36 8.71 -5.79
N ILE A 192 -10.97 7.67 -5.07
CA ILE A 192 -10.73 7.71 -3.62
C ILE A 192 -9.45 8.49 -3.31
N VAL A 193 -8.39 8.24 -4.09
CA VAL A 193 -7.10 8.95 -3.92
C VAL A 193 -7.28 10.44 -4.14
N ASP A 194 -7.95 10.84 -5.22
CA ASP A 194 -8.21 12.23 -5.54
C ASP A 194 -9.06 12.91 -4.45
N PHE A 195 -10.14 12.24 -3.99
CA PHE A 195 -10.95 12.73 -2.89
C PHE A 195 -10.12 12.95 -1.62
N ILE A 196 -9.23 12.03 -1.26
CA ILE A 196 -8.35 12.16 -0.08
C ILE A 196 -7.39 13.34 -0.23
N LEU A 197 -6.74 13.47 -1.38
CA LEU A 197 -5.78 14.55 -1.64
C LEU A 197 -6.45 15.93 -1.63
N HIS A 198 -7.58 16.07 -2.31
CA HIS A 198 -8.36 17.32 -2.30
C HIS A 198 -8.92 17.63 -0.91
N SER A 199 -9.32 16.61 -0.15
CA SER A 199 -9.78 16.79 1.23
C SER A 199 -8.65 17.24 2.15
N ALA A 200 -7.45 16.67 2.00
CA ALA A 200 -6.28 17.09 2.78
C ALA A 200 -5.89 18.55 2.46
N ASP A 201 -5.89 18.94 1.18
CA ASP A 201 -5.61 20.34 0.78
C ASP A 201 -6.64 21.33 1.34
N ALA A 202 -7.93 20.99 1.18
CA ALA A 202 -9.02 21.82 1.70
C ALA A 202 -8.99 21.94 3.24
N ALA A 203 -8.65 20.84 3.95
CA ALA A 203 -8.53 20.84 5.40
C ALA A 203 -7.32 21.67 5.88
N LEU A 204 -6.17 21.57 5.19
CA LEU A 204 -5.03 22.45 5.47
C LEU A 204 -5.41 23.92 5.34
N GLN A 205 -6.11 24.29 4.27
CA GLN A 205 -6.55 25.65 4.06
C GLN A 205 -7.51 26.11 5.14
N ALA A 206 -8.49 25.28 5.50
CA ALA A 206 -9.52 25.65 6.47
C ALA A 206 -9.00 25.76 7.92
N HIS A 207 -8.09 24.89 8.34
CA HIS A 207 -7.66 24.76 9.73
C HIS A 207 -6.28 25.38 10.02
N PHE A 208 -5.43 25.53 9.00
CA PHE A 208 -4.05 26.01 9.16
C PHE A 208 -3.70 27.17 8.24
N GLY A 209 -4.58 27.58 7.31
CA GLY A 209 -4.31 28.65 6.34
C GLY A 209 -3.21 28.33 5.32
N THR A 210 -2.83 27.05 5.17
CA THR A 210 -1.79 26.56 4.25
C THR A 210 -2.36 25.55 3.27
N ARG A 211 -1.63 25.23 2.21
CA ARG A 211 -2.00 24.23 1.22
C ARG A 211 -0.91 23.19 1.05
N LEU A 212 -1.23 22.07 0.39
CA LEU A 212 -0.25 21.03 0.03
C LEU A 212 0.92 21.61 -0.81
N ALA A 213 0.67 22.63 -1.60
CA ALA A 213 1.66 23.31 -2.43
C ALA A 213 2.62 24.24 -1.68
N ASP A 214 2.33 24.57 -0.42
CA ASP A 214 3.13 25.56 0.32
C ASP A 214 4.40 24.94 0.88
N GLN A 215 5.45 25.76 1.01
CA GLN A 215 6.72 25.33 1.61
C GLN A 215 6.52 24.97 3.09
N ASN A 216 7.33 24.05 3.58
CA ASN A 216 7.29 23.48 4.93
C ASN A 216 6.04 22.63 5.21
N VAL A 217 5.23 22.31 4.20
CA VAL A 217 4.17 21.32 4.30
C VAL A 217 4.69 19.98 3.78
N HIS A 218 5.28 19.19 4.68
CA HIS A 218 5.76 17.85 4.36
C HIS A 218 4.59 16.86 4.29
N ILE A 219 4.52 16.11 3.19
CA ILE A 219 3.47 15.14 2.87
C ILE A 219 4.09 13.74 2.86
N LEU A 220 3.47 12.80 3.54
CA LEU A 220 3.95 11.42 3.63
C LEU A 220 2.83 10.43 3.26
N ASP A 221 3.13 9.54 2.32
CA ASP A 221 2.40 8.27 2.14
C ASP A 221 3.23 7.15 2.78
N PRO A 222 2.83 6.67 3.97
CA PRO A 222 3.61 5.67 4.70
C PRO A 222 3.39 4.23 4.23
N PHE A 223 2.48 4.00 3.27
CA PHE A 223 2.11 2.68 2.75
C PHE A 223 1.90 2.75 1.24
N THR A 224 2.95 3.19 0.55
CA THR A 224 2.90 3.72 -0.81
C THR A 224 2.43 2.70 -1.86
N GLY A 225 2.68 1.41 -1.66
CA GLY A 225 2.38 0.39 -2.66
C GLY A 225 3.06 0.69 -3.98
N THR A 226 2.29 0.84 -5.06
CA THR A 226 2.81 1.19 -6.40
C THR A 226 2.90 2.69 -6.68
N GLY A 227 2.73 3.53 -5.66
CA GLY A 227 2.93 4.99 -5.77
C GLY A 227 1.70 5.79 -6.15
N THR A 228 0.47 5.26 -6.00
CA THR A 228 -0.74 5.92 -6.51
C THR A 228 -0.96 7.30 -5.88
N PHE A 229 -0.81 7.46 -4.56
CA PHE A 229 -1.00 8.76 -3.90
C PHE A 229 0.03 9.80 -4.34
N PRO A 230 1.35 9.56 -4.32
CA PRO A 230 2.33 10.52 -4.82
C PRO A 230 2.16 10.85 -6.31
N VAL A 231 1.88 9.86 -7.14
CA VAL A 231 1.62 10.06 -8.58
C VAL A 231 0.43 10.98 -8.79
N ARG A 232 -0.71 10.68 -8.15
CA ARG A 232 -1.90 11.53 -8.27
C ARG A 232 -1.65 12.95 -7.73
N LEU A 233 -0.92 13.09 -6.64
CA LEU A 233 -0.57 14.41 -6.09
C LEU A 233 0.20 15.26 -7.10
N ILE A 234 1.10 14.64 -7.89
CA ILE A 234 1.84 15.31 -8.97
C ILE A 234 0.91 15.68 -10.14
N GLU A 235 -0.06 14.81 -10.47
CA GLU A 235 -0.91 14.95 -11.67
C GLU A 235 -2.15 15.83 -11.47
N THR A 236 -2.69 15.93 -10.25
CA THR A 236 -3.97 16.63 -9.99
C THR A 236 -3.92 18.14 -10.13
N GLY A 237 -2.72 18.74 -10.20
CA GLY A 237 -2.55 20.19 -10.22
C GLY A 237 -2.74 20.87 -8.85
N LEU A 238 -2.94 20.12 -7.76
CA LEU A 238 -2.96 20.67 -6.39
C LEU A 238 -1.62 21.34 -6.05
N ILE A 239 -0.53 20.83 -6.62
CA ILE A 239 0.78 21.47 -6.57
C ILE A 239 1.08 22.00 -7.98
N PRO A 240 1.13 23.33 -8.17
CA PRO A 240 1.43 23.93 -9.46
C PRO A 240 2.79 23.47 -10.00
N PRO A 241 2.96 23.32 -11.33
CA PRO A 241 4.18 22.78 -11.94
C PRO A 241 5.46 23.49 -11.52
N GLU A 242 5.42 24.80 -11.27
CA GLU A 242 6.56 25.58 -10.83
C GLU A 242 6.99 25.28 -9.38
N LYS A 243 6.08 24.77 -8.55
CA LYS A 243 6.36 24.37 -7.15
C LYS A 243 6.73 22.88 -7.03
N LEU A 244 6.37 22.06 -8.02
CA LEU A 244 6.62 20.61 -8.00
C LEU A 244 8.10 20.25 -7.81
N PRO A 245 9.09 20.91 -8.45
CA PRO A 245 10.49 20.54 -8.26
C PRO A 245 10.98 20.64 -6.82
N TYR A 246 10.53 21.65 -6.09
CA TYR A 246 10.88 21.82 -4.69
C TYR A 246 10.18 20.75 -3.81
N LYS A 247 8.87 20.54 -4.01
CA LYS A 247 8.08 19.50 -3.30
C LYS A 247 8.66 18.11 -3.52
N TYR A 248 8.92 17.74 -4.76
CA TYR A 248 9.48 16.46 -5.15
C TYR A 248 10.80 16.16 -4.44
N ARG A 249 11.71 17.16 -4.40
CA ARG A 249 13.04 16.99 -3.83
C ARG A 249 13.09 17.04 -2.31
N HIS A 250 12.16 17.75 -1.66
CA HIS A 250 12.31 18.11 -0.25
C HIS A 250 11.15 17.76 0.66
N GLU A 251 9.91 17.70 0.15
CA GLU A 251 8.72 17.70 1.00
C GLU A 251 7.69 16.61 0.68
N LEU A 252 7.91 15.82 -0.37
CA LEU A 252 7.12 14.64 -0.68
C LEU A 252 7.87 13.40 -0.22
N HIS A 253 7.19 12.55 0.57
CA HIS A 253 7.77 11.37 1.19
C HIS A 253 6.91 10.14 0.95
N ALA A 254 7.56 8.99 0.81
CA ALA A 254 6.91 7.72 0.54
C ALA A 254 7.65 6.57 1.22
N ASN A 255 6.92 5.62 1.81
CA ASN A 255 7.51 4.43 2.42
C ASN A 255 6.90 3.17 1.82
N GLU A 256 7.74 2.19 1.51
CA GLU A 256 7.30 0.89 1.04
C GLU A 256 8.20 -0.21 1.61
N ILE A 257 7.57 -1.29 2.06
CA ILE A 257 8.27 -2.43 2.67
C ILE A 257 8.68 -3.48 1.64
N VAL A 258 7.98 -3.55 0.51
CA VAL A 258 8.19 -4.55 -0.54
C VAL A 258 9.11 -4.01 -1.60
N LEU A 259 10.24 -4.66 -1.81
CA LEU A 259 11.24 -4.23 -2.78
C LEU A 259 10.65 -3.94 -4.17
N LEU A 260 9.83 -4.84 -4.65
CA LEU A 260 9.25 -4.70 -5.98
C LEU A 260 8.26 -3.54 -6.08
N ALA A 261 7.35 -3.41 -5.10
CA ALA A 261 6.43 -2.28 -5.03
C ALA A 261 7.19 -0.96 -4.90
N TYR A 262 8.27 -0.95 -4.10
CA TYR A 262 9.17 0.20 -3.99
C TYR A 262 9.77 0.61 -5.35
N TYR A 263 10.25 -0.34 -6.16
CA TYR A 263 10.76 -0.04 -7.50
C TYR A 263 9.67 0.54 -8.41
N ILE A 264 8.51 -0.08 -8.41
CA ILE A 264 7.36 0.39 -9.21
C ILE A 264 6.91 1.77 -8.77
N ALA A 265 6.81 2.01 -7.46
CA ALA A 265 6.45 3.33 -6.94
C ALA A 265 7.46 4.39 -7.34
N ALA A 266 8.76 4.11 -7.16
CA ALA A 266 9.81 5.04 -7.54
C ALA A 266 9.72 5.44 -9.02
N ILE A 267 9.62 4.45 -9.92
CA ILE A 267 9.49 4.69 -11.36
C ILE A 267 8.23 5.47 -11.70
N ASN A 268 7.07 5.08 -11.15
CA ASN A 268 5.81 5.76 -11.43
C ASN A 268 5.83 7.23 -11.00
N ILE A 269 6.42 7.52 -9.84
CA ILE A 269 6.57 8.88 -9.30
C ILE A 269 7.53 9.70 -10.18
N GLU A 270 8.68 9.13 -10.53
CA GLU A 270 9.71 9.75 -11.37
C GLU A 270 9.18 10.05 -12.77
N GLU A 271 8.46 9.11 -13.37
CA GLU A 271 7.83 9.29 -14.69
C GLU A 271 6.75 10.39 -14.65
N ALA A 272 5.87 10.37 -13.64
CA ALA A 272 4.84 11.39 -13.48
C ALA A 272 5.46 12.78 -13.30
N PHE A 273 6.50 12.90 -12.49
CA PHE A 273 7.22 14.17 -12.29
C PHE A 273 7.85 14.69 -13.58
N HIS A 274 8.61 13.85 -14.28
CA HIS A 274 9.25 14.21 -15.54
C HIS A 274 8.21 14.63 -16.59
N ARG A 275 7.11 13.89 -16.73
CA ARG A 275 6.04 14.18 -17.69
C ARG A 275 5.32 15.50 -17.41
N VAL A 276 5.03 15.79 -16.13
CA VAL A 276 4.31 17.01 -15.75
C VAL A 276 5.20 18.25 -15.82
N THR A 277 6.47 18.13 -15.43
CA THR A 277 7.39 19.27 -15.35
C THR A 277 8.18 19.49 -16.65
N GLY A 278 8.36 18.47 -17.49
CA GLY A 278 9.24 18.52 -18.66
C GLY A 278 10.73 18.64 -18.32
N LEU A 279 11.11 18.50 -17.05
CA LEU A 279 12.50 18.55 -16.61
C LEU A 279 13.25 17.27 -16.96
N GLU A 280 14.58 17.32 -16.95
CA GLU A 280 15.39 16.11 -17.08
C GLU A 280 15.10 15.11 -15.96
N TYR A 281 15.27 13.82 -16.31
CA TYR A 281 15.04 12.74 -15.36
C TYR A 281 15.94 12.85 -14.13
N GLU A 282 15.32 12.81 -12.96
CA GLU A 282 15.99 12.70 -11.66
C GLU A 282 15.30 11.65 -10.76
N PRO A 283 16.07 10.85 -10.02
CA PRO A 283 15.51 9.89 -9.07
C PRO A 283 14.71 10.58 -7.98
N PHE A 284 13.62 9.94 -7.54
CA PHE A 284 12.83 10.44 -6.42
C PHE A 284 13.55 10.26 -5.09
N PRO A 285 13.96 11.34 -4.41
CA PRO A 285 14.74 11.22 -3.17
C PRO A 285 13.86 10.89 -1.96
N GLY A 286 12.55 11.13 -2.03
CA GLY A 286 11.62 11.00 -0.91
C GLY A 286 11.16 9.58 -0.61
N ILE A 287 11.48 8.58 -1.45
CA ILE A 287 11.06 7.20 -1.22
C ILE A 287 12.09 6.42 -0.40
N VAL A 288 11.59 5.67 0.58
CA VAL A 288 12.39 4.83 1.49
C VAL A 288 11.87 3.39 1.46
N LEU A 289 12.77 2.42 1.28
CA LEU A 289 12.47 1.01 1.47
C LEU A 289 12.54 0.71 2.98
N THR A 290 11.37 0.62 3.62
CA THR A 290 11.28 0.49 5.08
C THR A 290 9.95 -0.10 5.55
N ASP A 291 9.96 -0.75 6.71
CA ASP A 291 8.75 -0.98 7.49
C ASP A 291 8.42 0.29 8.28
N THR A 292 7.32 0.95 7.90
CA THR A 292 6.88 2.19 8.54
C THR A 292 6.71 2.05 10.05
N PHE A 293 6.15 0.95 10.52
CA PHE A 293 5.96 0.74 11.96
C PHE A 293 7.28 0.56 12.72
N GLN A 294 8.30 0.02 12.05
CA GLN A 294 9.63 -0.16 12.61
C GLN A 294 10.44 1.14 12.71
N MET A 295 10.10 2.17 11.92
CA MET A 295 10.89 3.40 11.85
C MET A 295 11.08 4.11 13.20
N ASN A 296 10.10 4.02 14.09
CA ASN A 296 10.12 4.67 15.40
C ASN A 296 10.50 3.73 16.55
N GLU A 297 10.75 2.46 16.25
CA GLU A 297 11.21 1.49 17.24
C GLU A 297 12.69 1.73 17.59
N PRO A 298 13.14 1.36 18.80
CA PRO A 298 14.55 1.45 19.18
C PRO A 298 15.42 0.62 18.25
N GLN A 299 16.39 1.25 17.61
CA GLN A 299 17.34 0.57 16.76
C GLN A 299 18.56 0.11 17.57
N THR A 300 18.90 -1.17 17.48
CA THR A 300 20.09 -1.75 18.08
C THR A 300 21.13 -2.03 16.99
N GLY A 301 22.37 -1.54 17.16
CA GLY A 301 23.51 -1.89 16.29
C GLY A 301 24.15 -0.72 15.52
N ASP A 302 25.37 -0.96 15.03
CA ASP A 302 26.19 0.02 14.33
C ASP A 302 25.64 0.43 12.98
N LEU A 303 26.00 1.66 12.58
CA LEU A 303 25.55 2.35 11.38
C LEU A 303 26.20 1.78 10.10
N TYR A 304 25.43 1.70 8.99
CA TYR A 304 25.89 1.76 7.59
C TYR A 304 26.20 0.48 6.81
N GLU A 305 25.74 -0.69 7.16
CA GLU A 305 25.94 -1.88 6.30
C GLU A 305 24.69 -2.20 5.45
N GLY A 306 24.90 -2.54 4.19
CA GLY A 306 23.91 -3.10 3.26
C GLY A 306 23.10 -2.12 2.40
N LEU A 307 22.45 -1.09 2.97
CA LEU A 307 21.63 -0.09 2.26
C LEU A 307 21.91 1.34 2.77
N PRO A 308 23.12 1.85 2.65
CA PRO A 308 23.56 3.08 3.36
C PRO A 308 22.77 4.33 2.95
N GLU A 309 22.53 4.53 1.66
CA GLU A 309 21.79 5.70 1.17
C GLU A 309 20.30 5.63 1.52
N ASN A 310 19.70 4.43 1.48
CA ASN A 310 18.32 4.23 1.92
C ASN A 310 18.16 4.52 3.42
N HIS A 311 19.15 4.11 4.23
CA HIS A 311 19.17 4.41 5.67
C HIS A 311 19.26 5.91 5.93
N LYS A 312 20.15 6.61 5.23
CA LYS A 312 20.27 8.08 5.31
C LYS A 312 18.95 8.78 4.98
N ARG A 313 18.27 8.37 3.89
CA ARG A 313 16.93 8.89 3.52
C ARG A 313 15.90 8.64 4.62
N SER A 314 15.92 7.46 5.24
CA SER A 314 15.06 7.14 6.38
C SER A 314 15.29 8.08 7.56
N ASP A 315 16.54 8.35 7.92
CA ASP A 315 16.86 9.24 9.05
C ASP A 315 16.52 10.70 8.73
N GLU A 316 16.76 11.15 7.52
CA GLU A 316 16.32 12.46 7.05
C GLU A 316 14.80 12.61 7.12
N GLN A 317 14.04 11.60 6.67
CA GLN A 317 12.57 11.60 6.75
C GLN A 317 12.07 11.63 8.21
N LYS A 318 12.69 10.86 9.12
CA LYS A 318 12.35 10.87 10.55
C LYS A 318 12.52 12.25 11.18
N ALA A 319 13.53 13.00 10.75
CA ALA A 319 13.82 14.35 11.24
C ALA A 319 12.85 15.42 10.73
N ARG A 320 12.09 15.14 9.63
CA ARG A 320 11.15 16.11 9.07
C ARG A 320 9.91 16.29 9.95
N ASP A 321 9.35 17.49 9.92
CA ASP A 321 8.08 17.78 10.54
C ASP A 321 6.93 17.46 9.57
N ILE A 322 6.44 16.22 9.63
CA ILE A 322 5.37 15.75 8.74
C ILE A 322 4.06 16.42 9.14
N ARG A 323 3.47 17.15 8.20
CA ARG A 323 2.23 17.89 8.38
C ARG A 323 1.00 17.14 7.88
N VAL A 324 1.18 16.32 6.83
CA VAL A 324 0.09 15.60 6.18
C VAL A 324 0.50 14.14 5.97
N ILE A 325 -0.36 13.24 6.41
CA ILE A 325 -0.21 11.80 6.14
C ILE A 325 -1.45 11.34 5.38
N VAL A 326 -1.24 10.77 4.21
CA VAL A 326 -2.29 10.18 3.36
C VAL A 326 -1.92 8.77 2.99
N GLY A 327 -2.90 7.90 2.73
CA GLY A 327 -2.57 6.55 2.28
C GLY A 327 -3.68 5.53 2.47
N ASN A 328 -3.36 4.29 2.09
CA ASN A 328 -4.18 3.10 2.28
C ASN A 328 -3.38 2.08 3.11
N PRO A 329 -3.46 2.13 4.44
CA PRO A 329 -2.75 1.18 5.31
C PRO A 329 -3.11 -0.27 5.02
N PRO A 330 -2.19 -1.23 5.27
CA PRO A 330 -2.46 -2.65 5.11
C PRO A 330 -3.55 -3.11 6.07
N TYR A 331 -4.44 -4.00 5.60
CA TYR A 331 -5.43 -4.66 6.44
C TYR A 331 -4.93 -6.05 6.80
N SER A 332 -4.89 -6.39 8.07
CA SER A 332 -4.73 -7.78 8.48
C SER A 332 -6.04 -8.49 8.21
N VAL A 333 -6.13 -9.20 7.10
CA VAL A 333 -7.30 -10.03 6.80
C VAL A 333 -7.19 -11.30 7.62
N GLY A 334 -7.94 -11.39 8.71
CA GLY A 334 -8.21 -12.61 9.46
C GLY A 334 -6.98 -13.50 9.67
N GLN A 335 -6.36 -13.42 10.81
CA GLN A 335 -5.16 -14.16 11.23
C GLN A 335 -5.42 -15.68 11.43
N ASP A 336 -6.07 -16.35 10.47
CA ASP A 336 -6.36 -17.78 10.58
C ASP A 336 -5.21 -18.70 10.13
N ASN A 337 -4.13 -18.14 9.56
CA ASN A 337 -2.98 -18.94 9.15
C ASN A 337 -1.77 -18.69 10.07
N ALA A 338 -1.46 -19.69 10.89
CA ALA A 338 -0.25 -19.75 11.74
C ALA A 338 1.09 -19.67 10.96
N ASN A 339 1.02 -19.61 9.62
CA ASN A 339 2.17 -19.52 8.71
C ASN A 339 2.52 -18.10 8.27
N ASP A 340 1.72 -17.09 8.62
CA ASP A 340 2.05 -15.70 8.33
C ASP A 340 3.06 -15.18 9.33
N ASN A 341 4.33 -15.12 8.92
CA ASN A 341 5.42 -14.54 9.72
C ASN A 341 5.16 -13.09 10.18
N ASN A 342 4.17 -12.40 9.64
CA ASN A 342 3.75 -11.07 10.07
C ASN A 342 2.85 -11.06 11.32
N GLN A 343 2.24 -12.18 11.69
CA GLN A 343 1.39 -12.26 12.89
C GLN A 343 2.17 -12.05 14.20
N ASN A 344 3.47 -12.33 14.18
CA ASN A 344 4.34 -12.28 15.37
C ASN A 344 5.24 -11.05 15.42
N LEU A 345 5.12 -10.12 14.44
CA LEU A 345 5.87 -8.88 14.50
C LEU A 345 5.36 -8.01 15.64
N LYS A 346 6.22 -7.84 16.60
CA LYS A 346 6.00 -6.93 17.73
C LYS A 346 6.71 -5.62 17.44
N TYR A 347 5.97 -4.55 17.65
CA TYR A 347 6.49 -3.19 17.62
C TYR A 347 6.41 -2.65 19.06
N PRO A 348 7.41 -2.92 19.92
CA PRO A 348 7.29 -2.70 21.36
C PRO A 348 6.87 -1.29 21.74
N ARG A 349 7.38 -0.28 21.05
CA ARG A 349 7.02 1.12 21.29
C ARG A 349 5.61 1.42 20.79
N LEU A 350 5.29 1.07 19.55
CA LEU A 350 3.98 1.30 18.96
C LEU A 350 2.89 0.51 19.69
N ASP A 351 3.11 -0.77 19.95
CA ASP A 351 2.18 -1.63 20.67
C ASP A 351 2.01 -1.14 22.14
N GLY A 352 3.06 -0.64 22.76
CA GLY A 352 3.02 0.04 24.05
C GLY A 352 2.16 1.31 24.03
N ARG A 353 2.22 2.09 22.94
CA ARG A 353 1.33 3.25 22.75
C ARG A 353 -0.13 2.82 22.62
N ILE A 354 -0.42 1.78 21.83
CA ILE A 354 -1.78 1.21 21.72
C ILE A 354 -2.27 0.70 23.07
N ALA A 355 -1.44 0.00 23.82
CA ALA A 355 -1.78 -0.47 25.16
C ALA A 355 -2.14 0.68 26.12
N ALA A 356 -1.38 1.77 26.08
CA ALA A 356 -1.57 2.95 26.94
C ALA A 356 -2.74 3.85 26.51
N THR A 357 -3.25 3.73 25.29
CA THR A 357 -4.33 4.56 24.73
C THR A 357 -5.57 3.71 24.41
N TYR A 358 -5.59 3.07 23.26
CA TYR A 358 -6.77 2.34 22.75
C TYR A 358 -7.19 1.21 23.68
N ALA A 359 -6.24 0.37 24.10
CA ALA A 359 -6.54 -0.78 24.95
C ALA A 359 -6.84 -0.37 26.40
N ALA A 360 -6.22 0.68 26.93
CA ALA A 360 -6.51 1.21 28.26
C ALA A 360 -7.93 1.77 28.37
N HIS A 361 -8.45 2.36 27.29
CA HIS A 361 -9.79 2.93 27.24
C HIS A 361 -10.87 1.95 26.80
N SER A 362 -10.50 0.74 26.37
CA SER A 362 -11.47 -0.26 25.91
C SER A 362 -12.02 -1.10 27.05
N THR A 363 -13.34 -1.29 27.02
CA THR A 363 -14.08 -2.17 27.93
C THR A 363 -14.12 -3.63 27.43
N ALA A 364 -13.65 -3.88 26.21
CA ALA A 364 -13.65 -5.21 25.61
C ALA A 364 -12.75 -6.19 26.36
N THR A 365 -13.21 -7.43 26.54
CA THR A 365 -12.43 -8.52 27.13
C THR A 365 -11.31 -8.97 26.20
N ASN A 366 -11.60 -9.13 24.90
CA ASN A 366 -10.60 -9.44 23.88
C ASN A 366 -10.22 -8.18 23.11
N LYS A 367 -8.97 -7.76 23.23
CA LYS A 367 -8.43 -6.52 22.65
C LYS A 367 -7.52 -6.76 21.43
N ASN A 368 -7.45 -7.99 20.92
CA ASN A 368 -6.52 -8.34 19.82
C ASN A 368 -6.76 -7.51 18.57
N SER A 369 -8.00 -7.17 18.26
CA SER A 369 -8.36 -6.35 17.09
C SER A 369 -7.80 -4.92 17.14
N LEU A 370 -7.46 -4.40 18.32
CA LEU A 370 -6.81 -3.09 18.48
C LEU A 370 -5.36 -3.07 17.97
N TYR A 371 -4.77 -4.24 17.73
CA TYR A 371 -3.41 -4.42 17.20
C TYR A 371 -3.41 -4.80 15.71
N ASP A 372 -4.55 -4.68 15.02
CA ASP A 372 -4.62 -4.83 13.57
C ASP A 372 -3.74 -3.76 12.88
N SER A 373 -3.16 -4.11 11.74
CA SER A 373 -2.20 -3.24 11.03
C SER A 373 -2.77 -1.86 10.71
N TYR A 374 -4.05 -1.76 10.29
CA TYR A 374 -4.66 -0.45 10.02
C TYR A 374 -4.91 0.37 11.29
N ILE A 375 -5.19 -0.26 12.44
CA ILE A 375 -5.29 0.42 13.74
C ILE A 375 -3.92 0.91 14.21
N ARG A 376 -2.87 0.07 14.05
CA ARG A 376 -1.48 0.48 14.25
C ARG A 376 -1.11 1.70 13.38
N ALA A 377 -1.59 1.74 12.14
CA ALA A 377 -1.34 2.86 11.23
C ALA A 377 -1.93 4.17 11.75
N PHE A 378 -3.14 4.16 12.29
CA PHE A 378 -3.73 5.34 12.94
C PHE A 378 -2.90 5.81 14.15
N ARG A 379 -2.47 4.87 15.02
CA ARG A 379 -1.64 5.24 16.16
C ARG A 379 -0.30 5.81 15.75
N TRP A 380 0.36 5.16 14.80
CA TRP A 380 1.64 5.61 14.26
C TRP A 380 1.51 7.01 13.63
N ALA A 381 0.48 7.21 12.81
CA ALA A 381 0.24 8.50 12.14
C ALA A 381 -0.09 9.62 13.14
N SER A 382 -0.94 9.35 14.15
CA SER A 382 -1.25 10.32 15.19
C SER A 382 -0.02 10.76 15.99
N ASP A 383 0.88 9.81 16.31
CA ASP A 383 2.14 10.12 16.99
C ASP A 383 3.12 10.84 16.04
N ARG A 384 3.11 10.51 14.74
CA ARG A 384 4.04 11.05 13.75
C ARG A 384 3.77 12.52 13.39
N ILE A 385 2.51 12.95 13.35
CA ILE A 385 2.15 14.37 13.12
C ILE A 385 2.31 15.23 14.38
N LYS A 386 2.73 14.64 15.51
CA LYS A 386 2.96 15.32 16.80
C LYS A 386 1.71 16.06 17.29
N ASP A 387 1.82 17.39 17.45
CA ASP A 387 0.79 18.24 18.07
C ASP A 387 -0.24 18.77 17.06
N GLU A 388 0.10 18.82 15.78
CA GLU A 388 -0.78 19.36 14.74
C GLU A 388 -0.50 18.80 13.36
N GLY A 389 -1.55 18.57 12.60
CA GLY A 389 -1.47 18.06 11.24
C GLY A 389 -2.74 17.34 10.83
N ILE A 390 -2.65 16.69 9.68
CA ILE A 390 -3.77 15.99 9.04
C ILE A 390 -3.38 14.54 8.77
N VAL A 391 -4.29 13.63 9.07
CA VAL A 391 -4.23 12.22 8.65
C VAL A 391 -5.48 11.92 7.83
N CYS A 392 -5.33 11.48 6.60
CA CYS A 392 -6.44 11.06 5.76
C CYS A 392 -6.17 9.67 5.16
N PHE A 393 -6.85 8.67 5.69
CA PHE A 393 -6.69 7.28 5.30
C PHE A 393 -7.97 6.70 4.71
N VAL A 394 -7.83 5.78 3.77
CA VAL A 394 -8.87 4.80 3.44
C VAL A 394 -8.52 3.47 4.10
N THR A 395 -9.43 2.91 4.90
CA THR A 395 -9.16 1.71 5.71
C THR A 395 -10.35 0.78 5.74
N ASN A 396 -10.16 -0.38 6.39
CA ASN A 396 -11.28 -1.19 6.87
C ASN A 396 -12.18 -0.35 7.78
N GLY A 397 -13.49 -0.29 7.46
CA GLY A 397 -14.50 0.48 8.19
C GLY A 397 -15.11 -0.24 9.40
N GLY A 398 -14.72 -1.49 9.69
CA GLY A 398 -15.29 -2.27 10.77
C GLY A 398 -15.05 -1.71 12.18
N TRP A 399 -14.19 -0.72 12.32
CA TRP A 399 -13.95 -0.02 13.58
C TRP A 399 -15.05 0.99 13.95
N ILE A 400 -15.87 1.43 12.97
CA ILE A 400 -16.87 2.49 13.18
C ILE A 400 -17.91 2.09 14.22
N ASP A 401 -18.36 0.83 14.16
CA ASP A 401 -19.38 0.26 15.05
C ASP A 401 -18.94 -1.03 15.76
N GLY A 402 -17.70 -1.47 15.55
CA GLY A 402 -17.16 -2.66 16.21
C GLY A 402 -17.10 -2.49 17.73
N ASN A 403 -17.66 -3.44 18.49
CA ASN A 403 -17.73 -3.38 19.96
C ASN A 403 -16.34 -3.33 20.63
N THR A 404 -15.33 -3.94 20.02
CA THR A 404 -13.95 -3.97 20.53
C THR A 404 -13.16 -2.70 20.22
N MET A 405 -13.76 -1.77 19.50
CA MET A 405 -13.13 -0.53 19.03
C MET A 405 -13.52 0.71 19.85
N ASP A 406 -14.23 0.52 20.96
CA ASP A 406 -14.68 1.59 21.87
C ASP A 406 -13.50 2.48 22.35
N GLY A 407 -12.42 1.88 22.80
CA GLY A 407 -11.22 2.60 23.24
C GLY A 407 -10.48 3.32 22.13
N PHE A 408 -10.51 2.77 20.90
CA PHE A 408 -9.99 3.46 19.72
C PHE A 408 -10.82 4.71 19.40
N ARG A 409 -12.14 4.57 19.31
CA ARG A 409 -13.05 5.71 19.07
C ARG A 409 -12.93 6.79 20.14
N LYS A 410 -12.86 6.39 21.41
CA LYS A 410 -12.61 7.31 22.52
C LYS A 410 -11.32 8.10 22.34
N THR A 411 -10.23 7.41 22.00
CA THR A 411 -8.93 8.07 21.84
C THR A 411 -8.93 9.05 20.67
N LEU A 412 -9.60 8.71 19.55
CA LEU A 412 -9.76 9.68 18.45
C LEU A 412 -10.48 10.95 18.90
N GLN A 413 -11.51 10.81 19.75
CA GLN A 413 -12.21 11.97 20.32
C GLN A 413 -11.33 12.83 21.23
N ASP A 414 -10.42 12.21 21.96
CA ASP A 414 -9.59 12.91 22.94
C ASP A 414 -8.36 13.58 22.28
N GLU A 415 -7.88 13.09 21.14
CA GLU A 415 -6.63 13.55 20.53
C GLU A 415 -6.80 14.51 19.34
N PHE A 416 -7.97 14.53 18.71
CA PHE A 416 -8.20 15.33 17.51
C PHE A 416 -9.20 16.46 17.74
N ALA A 417 -9.18 17.47 16.89
CA ALA A 417 -10.16 18.55 16.89
C ALA A 417 -11.42 18.15 16.11
N ASP A 418 -11.21 17.54 14.95
CA ASP A 418 -12.28 17.09 14.06
C ASP A 418 -11.97 15.69 13.52
N VAL A 419 -13.00 14.85 13.46
CA VAL A 419 -12.95 13.49 12.90
C VAL A 419 -14.06 13.36 11.87
N TYR A 420 -13.70 13.21 10.60
CA TYR A 420 -14.63 12.98 9.51
C TYR A 420 -14.55 11.51 9.08
N VAL A 421 -15.70 10.85 9.00
CA VAL A 421 -15.80 9.43 8.60
C VAL A 421 -16.80 9.27 7.48
N PHE A 422 -16.31 8.97 6.28
CA PHE A 422 -17.12 8.65 5.13
C PHE A 422 -17.18 7.14 4.96
N ASN A 423 -18.28 6.53 5.38
CA ASN A 423 -18.51 5.10 5.31
C ASN A 423 -18.94 4.71 3.90
N LEU A 424 -18.06 3.98 3.19
CA LEU A 424 -18.31 3.50 1.83
C LEU A 424 -18.96 2.09 1.81
N ARG A 425 -19.17 1.48 2.99
CA ARG A 425 -19.74 0.14 3.13
C ARG A 425 -18.96 -0.93 2.34
N GLY A 426 -19.66 -1.94 1.76
CA GLY A 426 -19.05 -2.99 0.95
C GLY A 426 -18.68 -4.25 1.72
N ASN A 427 -19.25 -4.46 2.91
CA ASN A 427 -19.00 -5.63 3.75
C ASN A 427 -19.60 -6.91 3.12
N GLN A 428 -18.74 -7.77 2.60
CA GLN A 428 -19.11 -9.06 2.00
C GLN A 428 -19.05 -10.23 3.00
N ARG A 429 -18.87 -9.95 4.29
CA ARG A 429 -18.93 -10.96 5.36
C ARG A 429 -20.33 -11.10 5.93
N THR A 430 -21.24 -10.20 5.58
CA THR A 430 -22.67 -10.27 5.90
C THR A 430 -23.42 -11.16 4.92
N SER A 431 -24.64 -11.55 5.25
CA SER A 431 -25.51 -12.38 4.41
C SER A 431 -26.92 -11.80 4.30
N GLY A 432 -27.69 -12.28 3.32
CA GLY A 432 -29.08 -11.89 3.12
C GLY A 432 -29.23 -10.41 2.76
N GLU A 433 -30.20 -9.74 3.37
CA GLU A 433 -30.54 -8.35 3.10
C GLU A 433 -29.44 -7.37 3.51
N LEU A 434 -28.73 -7.63 4.61
CA LEU A 434 -27.60 -6.83 5.01
C LEU A 434 -26.52 -6.79 3.94
N SER A 435 -26.18 -7.93 3.33
CA SER A 435 -25.20 -8.00 2.25
C SER A 435 -25.64 -7.23 1.01
N ARG A 436 -26.94 -7.23 0.69
CA ARG A 436 -27.46 -6.43 -0.43
C ARG A 436 -27.35 -4.93 -0.16
N LYS A 437 -27.68 -4.49 1.06
CA LYS A 437 -27.53 -3.08 1.48
C LYS A 437 -26.08 -2.61 1.42
N GLU A 438 -25.14 -3.46 1.83
CA GLU A 438 -23.70 -3.17 1.74
C GLU A 438 -23.24 -2.90 0.29
N GLY A 439 -23.91 -3.50 -0.71
CA GLY A 439 -23.66 -3.29 -2.12
C GLY A 439 -22.31 -3.84 -2.60
N GLY A 440 -21.78 -3.26 -3.67
CA GLY A 440 -20.51 -3.68 -4.28
C GLY A 440 -19.29 -3.41 -3.41
N LYS A 441 -18.25 -4.24 -3.57
CA LYS A 441 -16.94 -4.01 -2.95
C LYS A 441 -16.32 -2.74 -3.49
N VAL A 442 -15.71 -1.94 -2.64
CA VAL A 442 -14.98 -0.74 -3.07
C VAL A 442 -13.68 -1.11 -3.79
N PHE A 443 -12.93 -2.06 -3.25
CA PHE A 443 -11.71 -2.57 -3.86
C PHE A 443 -11.98 -3.78 -4.76
N GLY A 444 -11.35 -3.83 -5.93
CA GLY A 444 -11.66 -4.81 -6.98
C GLY A 444 -11.26 -6.24 -6.66
N SER A 445 -10.23 -6.49 -5.83
CA SER A 445 -9.75 -7.83 -5.51
C SER A 445 -9.41 -7.97 -4.03
N GLY A 446 -9.64 -9.16 -3.48
CA GLY A 446 -9.11 -9.61 -2.18
C GLY A 446 -9.94 -9.24 -0.96
N SER A 447 -10.20 -7.99 -0.68
CA SER A 447 -10.87 -7.58 0.56
C SER A 447 -12.38 -7.85 0.54
N ARG A 448 -12.90 -8.39 1.65
CA ARG A 448 -14.33 -8.60 1.92
C ARG A 448 -14.84 -7.71 3.05
N THR A 449 -14.01 -6.78 3.52
CA THR A 449 -14.29 -5.88 4.64
C THR A 449 -15.01 -4.62 4.16
N PRO A 450 -15.81 -3.96 5.01
CA PRO A 450 -16.31 -2.62 4.72
C PRO A 450 -15.15 -1.64 4.60
N VAL A 451 -15.36 -0.56 3.89
CA VAL A 451 -14.33 0.47 3.65
C VAL A 451 -14.82 1.83 4.14
N ALA A 452 -13.94 2.59 4.76
CA ALA A 452 -14.21 3.97 5.13
C ALA A 452 -13.03 4.88 4.80
N ILE A 453 -13.31 6.13 4.41
CA ILE A 453 -12.34 7.21 4.35
C ILE A 453 -12.44 7.97 5.67
N THR A 454 -11.30 8.18 6.32
CA THR A 454 -11.23 8.87 7.61
C THR A 454 -10.27 10.05 7.50
N LEU A 455 -10.78 11.27 7.74
CA LEU A 455 -9.98 12.48 7.82
C LEU A 455 -9.92 12.94 9.29
N LEU A 456 -8.71 13.01 9.82
CA LEU A 456 -8.42 13.42 11.20
C LEU A 456 -7.66 14.73 11.19
N ILE A 457 -8.12 15.70 11.95
CA ILE A 457 -7.52 17.03 12.07
C ILE A 457 -7.05 17.24 13.50
N LYS A 458 -5.74 17.32 13.68
CA LYS A 458 -5.11 17.55 14.97
C LYS A 458 -4.64 19.00 15.06
N ARG A 459 -5.03 19.69 16.12
CA ARG A 459 -4.70 21.10 16.32
C ARG A 459 -4.12 21.28 17.71
N LYS A 460 -3.00 21.97 17.78
CA LYS A 460 -2.30 22.25 19.04
C LYS A 460 -3.12 23.13 20.01
N ASP A 461 -3.94 24.02 19.46
CA ASP A 461 -4.78 24.96 20.24
C ASP A 461 -6.16 24.40 20.58
N HIS A 462 -6.50 23.19 20.12
CA HIS A 462 -7.79 22.57 20.41
C HIS A 462 -7.87 22.11 21.85
N GLN A 463 -9.00 22.41 22.50
CA GLN A 463 -9.34 21.96 23.84
C GLN A 463 -10.72 21.30 23.81
N GLY A 464 -10.84 20.19 24.48
CA GLY A 464 -12.10 19.44 24.55
C GLY A 464 -12.08 18.19 23.68
N LYS A 465 -13.27 17.66 23.38
CA LYS A 465 -13.45 16.48 22.53
C LYS A 465 -13.60 16.86 21.07
N ALA A 466 -13.15 15.99 20.17
CA ALA A 466 -13.34 16.16 18.74
C ALA A 466 -14.82 16.24 18.36
N ALA A 467 -15.14 17.09 17.39
CA ALA A 467 -16.40 17.00 16.65
C ALA A 467 -16.34 15.80 15.70
N ILE A 468 -17.38 14.94 15.72
CA ILE A 468 -17.45 13.75 14.88
C ILE A 468 -18.44 13.98 13.77
N HIS A 469 -17.95 13.92 12.54
CA HIS A 469 -18.70 14.11 11.31
C HIS A 469 -18.79 12.78 10.57
N TYR A 470 -19.99 12.30 10.33
CA TYR A 470 -20.24 11.01 9.70
C TYR A 470 -21.09 11.17 8.45
N HIS A 471 -20.74 10.42 7.43
CA HIS A 471 -21.58 10.26 6.23
C HIS A 471 -21.59 8.80 5.79
N ASP A 472 -22.78 8.29 5.51
CA ASP A 472 -23.00 6.96 4.96
C ASP A 472 -23.33 7.08 3.48
N ILE A 473 -22.63 6.31 2.63
CA ILE A 473 -22.78 6.42 1.17
C ILE A 473 -24.16 5.96 0.66
N GLY A 474 -24.88 5.14 1.45
CA GLY A 474 -26.22 4.64 1.12
C GLY A 474 -26.28 3.16 0.78
N ASP A 475 -27.52 2.66 0.65
CA ASP A 475 -27.87 1.26 0.42
C ASP A 475 -27.79 0.86 -1.07
N TYR A 476 -27.52 -0.41 -1.35
CA TYR A 476 -27.65 -1.09 -2.66
C TYR A 476 -26.77 -0.57 -3.80
N LEU A 477 -25.73 0.21 -3.52
CA LEU A 477 -24.91 0.82 -4.55
C LEU A 477 -23.90 -0.18 -5.13
N SER A 478 -23.72 -0.18 -6.45
CA SER A 478 -22.62 -0.87 -7.09
C SER A 478 -21.27 -0.20 -6.77
N ARG A 479 -20.17 -0.87 -7.07
CA ARG A 479 -18.82 -0.28 -6.93
C ARG A 479 -18.68 1.02 -7.71
N GLU A 480 -19.14 1.01 -8.95
CA GLU A 480 -19.05 2.14 -9.88
C GLU A 480 -19.86 3.33 -9.37
N GLN A 481 -21.07 3.09 -8.88
CA GLN A 481 -21.91 4.14 -8.29
C GLN A 481 -21.26 4.76 -7.03
N LYS A 482 -20.63 3.94 -6.18
CA LYS A 482 -19.91 4.45 -5.01
C LYS A 482 -18.75 5.35 -5.42
N LEU A 483 -17.95 4.93 -6.41
CA LEU A 483 -16.81 5.71 -6.90
C LEU A 483 -17.26 7.00 -7.58
N GLU A 484 -18.37 6.98 -8.32
CA GLU A 484 -18.99 8.17 -8.91
C GLU A 484 -19.44 9.17 -7.84
N ILE A 485 -20.09 8.70 -6.76
CA ILE A 485 -20.49 9.55 -5.63
C ILE A 485 -19.27 10.19 -4.97
N VAL A 486 -18.22 9.40 -4.67
CA VAL A 486 -16.98 9.92 -4.09
C VAL A 486 -16.37 10.99 -5.00
N SER A 487 -16.30 10.72 -6.29
CA SER A 487 -15.77 11.65 -7.29
C SER A 487 -16.63 12.93 -7.38
N SER A 488 -17.95 12.81 -7.31
CA SER A 488 -18.88 13.96 -7.39
C SER A 488 -18.73 14.92 -6.22
N PHE A 489 -18.43 14.44 -5.02
CA PHE A 489 -18.15 15.30 -3.86
C PHE A 489 -16.80 16.03 -4.01
N GLY A 490 -15.83 15.43 -4.68
CA GLY A 490 -14.52 16.02 -4.91
C GLY A 490 -13.66 16.20 -3.66
N SER A 491 -14.23 16.70 -2.55
CA SER A 491 -13.56 16.83 -1.24
C SER A 491 -14.52 16.71 -0.08
N TYR A 492 -13.98 16.62 1.13
CA TYR A 492 -14.78 16.53 2.37
C TYR A 492 -15.74 17.72 2.56
N GLN A 493 -15.45 18.89 1.99
CA GLN A 493 -16.29 20.10 2.13
C GLN A 493 -17.65 19.99 1.47
N GLN A 494 -17.80 19.12 0.46
CA GLN A 494 -19.06 18.94 -0.27
C GLN A 494 -19.88 17.74 0.24
N VAL A 495 -19.36 16.98 1.19
CA VAL A 495 -20.06 15.83 1.77
C VAL A 495 -21.11 16.34 2.77
N PRO A 496 -22.37 15.86 2.70
CA PRO A 496 -23.42 16.25 3.66
C PRO A 496 -23.23 15.51 5.00
N TRP A 497 -22.36 16.04 5.83
CA TRP A 497 -22.01 15.45 7.11
C TRP A 497 -23.15 15.52 8.13
N GLN A 498 -23.32 14.44 8.87
CA GLN A 498 -24.09 14.38 10.09
C GLN A 498 -23.12 14.46 11.28
N THR A 499 -23.37 15.38 12.20
CA THR A 499 -22.63 15.41 13.47
C THR A 499 -23.17 14.33 14.40
N LEU A 500 -22.27 13.52 14.97
CA LEU A 500 -22.62 12.43 15.88
C LEU A 500 -22.30 12.82 17.33
N GLU A 501 -23.21 12.42 18.22
CA GLU A 501 -23.03 12.47 19.67
C GLU A 501 -22.81 11.03 20.18
N PRO A 502 -21.58 10.65 20.55
CA PRO A 502 -21.30 9.33 21.11
C PRO A 502 -22.00 9.10 22.45
N ASN A 503 -22.45 7.86 22.67
CA ASN A 503 -22.98 7.48 23.96
C ASN A 503 -21.86 7.25 25.02
N GLU A 504 -22.24 6.85 26.22
CA GLU A 504 -21.31 6.54 27.33
C GLU A 504 -20.33 5.41 27.04
N TYR A 505 -20.65 4.54 26.08
CA TYR A 505 -19.81 3.42 25.60
C TYR A 505 -18.91 3.80 24.43
N HIS A 506 -18.88 5.08 24.04
CA HIS A 506 -18.19 5.58 22.86
C HIS A 506 -18.65 4.92 21.53
N ASP A 507 -19.90 4.48 21.48
CA ASP A 507 -20.52 4.06 20.24
C ASP A 507 -20.95 5.31 19.44
N TRP A 508 -20.54 5.37 18.18
CA TRP A 508 -20.84 6.50 17.30
C TRP A 508 -22.16 6.27 16.52
N ILE A 509 -22.25 5.10 15.90
CA ILE A 509 -23.46 4.60 15.22
C ILE A 509 -23.88 3.27 15.83
N ASN A 510 -25.08 2.79 15.55
CA ASN A 510 -25.60 1.54 16.11
C ASN A 510 -25.42 1.47 17.63
N GLN A 511 -25.70 2.60 18.29
CA GLN A 511 -25.46 2.75 19.73
C GLN A 511 -26.23 1.69 20.53
N ARG A 512 -25.54 1.07 21.47
CA ARG A 512 -26.14 0.10 22.39
C ARG A 512 -27.24 0.77 23.18
N SER A 513 -28.43 0.12 23.27
CA SER A 513 -29.46 0.53 24.21
C SER A 513 -29.14 -0.02 25.60
N GLY A 514 -29.48 0.74 26.64
CA GLY A 514 -29.37 0.28 28.03
C GLY A 514 -30.32 -0.88 28.36
N ASP A 515 -31.26 -1.19 27.49
CA ASP A 515 -32.28 -2.24 27.66
C ASP A 515 -31.67 -3.63 27.83
N PHE A 516 -30.45 -3.87 27.32
CA PHE A 516 -29.75 -5.13 27.51
C PHE A 516 -29.55 -5.47 28.98
N ASN A 517 -29.31 -4.47 29.81
CA ASN A 517 -29.13 -4.65 31.26
C ASN A 517 -30.45 -5.02 32.00
N ALA A 518 -31.59 -4.83 31.34
CA ALA A 518 -32.89 -5.22 31.86
C ALA A 518 -33.28 -6.66 31.49
N PHE A 519 -32.56 -7.31 30.58
CA PHE A 519 -32.79 -8.71 30.24
C PHE A 519 -32.21 -9.64 31.30
N VAL A 520 -32.96 -10.68 31.62
CA VAL A 520 -32.49 -11.75 32.53
C VAL A 520 -31.33 -12.49 31.83
N PRO A 521 -30.16 -12.62 32.47
CA PRO A 521 -29.04 -13.36 31.90
C PRO A 521 -29.41 -14.82 31.65
N LEU A 522 -28.91 -15.39 30.54
CA LEU A 522 -29.14 -16.80 30.25
C LEU A 522 -28.33 -17.71 31.15
N ASN A 523 -27.12 -17.29 31.52
CA ASN A 523 -26.17 -18.10 32.32
C ASN A 523 -25.07 -17.21 32.90
N ASP A 524 -24.26 -17.79 33.80
CA ASP A 524 -23.05 -17.20 34.41
C ASP A 524 -23.28 -15.98 35.34
N GLU A 525 -24.54 -15.68 35.69
CA GLU A 525 -24.92 -14.62 36.64
C GLU A 525 -25.81 -15.18 37.77
N PRO A 526 -25.87 -14.54 38.95
CA PRO A 526 -26.66 -15.03 40.07
C PRO A 526 -28.14 -15.26 39.78
N ASP A 527 -28.74 -14.42 38.89
CA ASP A 527 -30.15 -14.47 38.54
C ASP A 527 -30.38 -15.06 37.14
N ALA A 528 -29.41 -15.84 36.61
CA ALA A 528 -29.49 -16.41 35.28
C ALA A 528 -30.56 -17.51 35.18
N ILE A 529 -31.16 -17.64 33.99
CA ILE A 529 -32.19 -18.66 33.68
C ILE A 529 -31.61 -20.07 33.81
N PHE A 530 -30.34 -20.28 33.45
CA PHE A 530 -29.65 -21.59 33.51
C PHE A 530 -28.49 -21.56 34.47
N ALA A 531 -28.49 -22.51 35.39
CA ALA A 531 -27.40 -22.68 36.37
C ALA A 531 -26.11 -23.26 35.76
N PHE A 532 -26.19 -23.89 34.60
CA PHE A 532 -25.06 -24.51 33.92
C PHE A 532 -25.07 -24.22 32.45
N ARG A 533 -23.89 -23.94 31.86
CA ARG A 533 -23.62 -23.81 30.46
C ARG A 533 -22.52 -24.78 30.04
N SER A 534 -22.72 -25.46 28.91
CA SER A 534 -21.67 -26.20 28.21
C SER A 534 -21.68 -25.83 26.73
N ARG A 535 -20.52 -25.59 26.14
CA ARG A 535 -20.37 -25.41 24.71
C ARG A 535 -20.61 -26.70 23.91
N GLY A 536 -20.79 -27.84 24.59
CA GLY A 536 -20.83 -29.14 23.95
C GLY A 536 -19.44 -29.61 23.48
N VAL A 537 -19.42 -30.63 22.62
CA VAL A 537 -18.16 -31.11 22.01
C VAL A 537 -17.94 -30.32 20.72
N GLU A 538 -16.94 -29.45 20.70
CA GLU A 538 -16.46 -28.80 19.48
C GLU A 538 -15.56 -29.78 18.72
N THR A 539 -16.03 -30.33 17.61
CA THR A 539 -15.17 -31.00 16.64
C THR A 539 -14.62 -29.92 15.69
N SER A 540 -13.37 -29.52 15.91
CA SER A 540 -12.66 -28.70 14.94
C SER A 540 -12.49 -29.49 13.65
N ARG A 541 -13.07 -29.06 12.56
CA ARG A 541 -12.80 -29.51 11.19
C ARG A 541 -11.87 -28.55 10.49
#